data_d068e5680be3d0d5cd8b481963216c70
#
_entry.id   d068e5680be3d0d5cd8b481963216c70
#
_cell.length_a   1.000
_cell.length_b   1.000
_cell.length_c   1.000
_cell.angle_alpha   90.00
_cell.angle_beta   90.00
_cell.angle_gamma   90.00
#
_symmetry.space_group_name_H-M   'P 1'
#
loop_
_entity.id
_entity.type
_entity.pdbx_description
1 polymer ?
#
loop_
_entity_poly.entity_id
_entity_poly.type
_entity_poly.pdbx_seq_one_letter_code
_entity_poly.pdbx_strand_id
1 'polypeptide(L)'
;MELREHLLPSTALVALLFANTTPTLAIELPAAAESVVLTGWLHVEDLSFDLTTVEADVNGALLYASVSRTGRFTLNLPINANAVLRFEHPGHLPKQVLVDTHFASDGEVGQHTRHISFAVVLEPQRHMAGLDYSGPVGSIAFDKGGGCAAITKERKLVPTRRQKPMVF
;
A
#
# COMPACT_ATOMS: atom_id res chain seq x y z
N MET A 1 -33.67 -92.86 21.75
CA MET A 1 -32.50 -92.10 22.14
C MET A 1 -32.43 -90.90 21.20
N GLU A 2 -33.09 -89.83 21.61
CA GLU A 2 -33.35 -88.62 20.76
C GLU A 2 -32.31 -87.58 21.03
N LEU A 3 -31.63 -87.13 20.00
CA LEU A 3 -30.78 -85.95 19.99
C LEU A 3 -31.58 -84.80 19.46
N ARG A 4 -31.91 -83.84 20.35
CA ARG A 4 -32.53 -82.61 19.99
C ARG A 4 -31.45 -81.61 19.52
N GLU A 5 -31.55 -81.23 18.26
CA GLU A 5 -30.77 -80.10 17.71
C GLU A 5 -31.40 -78.77 18.12
N HIS A 6 -30.61 -77.95 18.82
CA HIS A 6 -30.99 -76.56 19.12
C HIS A 6 -30.53 -75.64 18.00
N LEU A 7 -31.46 -75.18 17.18
CA LEU A 7 -31.23 -74.06 16.25
C LEU A 7 -31.16 -72.76 17.07
N LEU A 8 -30.01 -72.07 16.98
CA LEU A 8 -29.84 -70.69 17.40
C LEU A 8 -30.12 -69.76 16.26
N PRO A 9 -30.93 -68.71 16.44
CA PRO A 9 -31.14 -67.74 15.38
C PRO A 9 -29.93 -66.77 15.30
N SER A 10 -29.35 -66.65 14.13
CA SER A 10 -28.33 -65.71 13.79
C SER A 10 -28.90 -64.32 13.66
N THR A 11 -28.70 -63.48 14.66
CA THR A 11 -29.05 -62.07 14.60
C THR A 11 -28.01 -61.29 13.78
N ALA A 12 -28.42 -60.96 12.54
CA ALA A 12 -27.60 -60.11 11.69
C ALA A 12 -27.61 -58.65 12.21
N LEU A 13 -26.49 -58.20 12.79
CA LEU A 13 -26.24 -56.81 13.21
C LEU A 13 -25.89 -55.99 11.96
N VAL A 14 -26.88 -55.25 11.44
CA VAL A 14 -26.61 -54.26 10.35
C VAL A 14 -26.07 -52.99 11.00
N ALA A 15 -24.77 -52.79 10.92
CA ALA A 15 -24.11 -51.55 11.31
C ALA A 15 -24.32 -50.50 10.20
N LEU A 16 -25.20 -49.52 10.42
CA LEU A 16 -25.33 -48.33 9.60
C LEU A 16 -24.14 -47.42 9.86
N LEU A 17 -23.17 -47.40 8.93
CA LEU A 17 -22.09 -46.39 8.89
C LEU A 17 -22.67 -45.09 8.33
N PHE A 18 -23.05 -44.15 9.22
CA PHE A 18 -23.30 -42.77 8.85
C PHE A 18 -21.97 -42.12 8.50
N ALA A 19 -21.68 -41.99 7.20
CA ALA A 19 -20.59 -41.16 6.72
C ALA A 19 -20.97 -39.69 6.98
N ASN A 20 -20.42 -39.12 8.04
CA ASN A 20 -20.47 -37.69 8.28
C ASN A 20 -19.58 -37.00 7.25
N THR A 21 -20.15 -36.64 6.09
CA THR A 21 -19.53 -35.68 5.17
C THR A 21 -19.67 -34.29 5.75
N THR A 22 -18.68 -33.85 6.50
CA THR A 22 -18.55 -32.42 6.86
C THR A 22 -18.29 -31.65 5.57
N PRO A 23 -19.15 -30.66 5.21
CA PRO A 23 -18.83 -29.78 4.09
C PRO A 23 -17.57 -29.03 4.46
N THR A 24 -16.46 -29.30 3.77
CA THR A 24 -15.27 -28.49 3.81
C THR A 24 -15.67 -27.16 3.14
N LEU A 25 -15.98 -26.15 3.94
CA LEU A 25 -16.04 -24.76 3.45
C LEU A 25 -14.63 -24.43 2.96
N ALA A 26 -14.42 -24.51 1.67
CA ALA A 26 -13.28 -23.91 1.04
C ALA A 26 -13.35 -22.41 1.35
N ILE A 27 -12.51 -21.95 2.27
CA ILE A 27 -12.27 -20.53 2.48
C ILE A 27 -11.61 -20.09 1.18
N GLU A 28 -12.41 -19.50 0.29
CA GLU A 28 -11.89 -18.82 -0.89
C GLU A 28 -11.01 -17.69 -0.36
N LEU A 29 -9.68 -17.85 -0.43
CA LEU A 29 -8.77 -16.75 -0.14
C LEU A 29 -9.19 -15.59 -1.05
N PRO A 30 -9.40 -14.38 -0.51
CA PRO A 30 -9.71 -13.25 -1.35
C PRO A 30 -8.62 -13.15 -2.41
N ALA A 31 -9.03 -13.08 -3.68
CA ALA A 31 -8.11 -12.85 -4.79
C ALA A 31 -7.18 -11.69 -4.40
N ALA A 32 -5.88 -11.87 -4.57
CA ALA A 32 -4.90 -10.84 -4.21
C ALA A 32 -5.36 -9.53 -4.84
N ALA A 33 -5.72 -8.55 -4.00
CA ALA A 33 -6.23 -7.29 -4.47
C ALA A 33 -5.17 -6.64 -5.36
N GLU A 34 -5.57 -6.22 -6.55
CA GLU A 34 -4.69 -5.50 -7.46
C GLU A 34 -4.15 -4.24 -6.77
N SER A 35 -2.86 -4.01 -6.87
CA SER A 35 -2.20 -2.94 -6.11
C SER A 35 -1.01 -2.35 -6.85
N VAL A 36 -0.65 -1.14 -6.45
CA VAL A 36 0.57 -0.45 -6.86
C VAL A 36 1.51 -0.38 -5.66
N VAL A 37 2.64 -1.04 -5.76
CA VAL A 37 3.70 -0.99 -4.74
C VAL A 37 4.69 0.11 -5.12
N LEU A 38 4.73 1.14 -4.29
CA LEU A 38 5.68 2.24 -4.40
C LEU A 38 6.87 1.94 -3.51
N THR A 39 8.06 1.83 -4.09
CA THR A 39 9.31 1.74 -3.35
C THR A 39 10.10 3.03 -3.57
N GLY A 40 10.38 3.75 -2.49
CA GLY A 40 11.10 5.01 -2.57
C GLY A 40 12.36 5.04 -1.71
N TRP A 41 13.25 5.99 -2.05
CA TRP A 41 14.42 6.35 -1.26
C TRP A 41 14.37 7.83 -0.94
N LEU A 42 14.43 8.12 0.36
CA LEU A 42 14.56 9.49 0.85
C LEU A 42 16.03 9.85 0.94
N HIS A 43 16.35 11.08 0.56
CA HIS A 43 17.64 11.69 0.76
C HIS A 43 17.47 12.94 1.62
N VAL A 44 18.08 12.91 2.80
CA VAL A 44 18.18 14.04 3.74
C VAL A 44 19.64 14.35 3.96
N GLU A 45 19.96 15.60 4.28
CA GLU A 45 21.36 16.05 4.36
C GLU A 45 22.14 15.40 5.52
N ASP A 46 21.49 15.19 6.65
CA ASP A 46 22.11 14.62 7.86
C ASP A 46 22.10 13.09 7.90
N LEU A 47 21.50 12.43 6.88
CA LEU A 47 21.37 10.98 6.77
C LEU A 47 20.67 10.31 7.98
N SER A 48 19.99 11.09 8.83
CA SER A 48 19.17 10.58 9.93
C SER A 48 17.70 10.52 9.50
N PHE A 49 17.08 9.37 9.67
CA PHE A 49 15.68 9.13 9.27
C PHE A 49 14.73 8.92 10.46
N ASP A 50 15.22 9.04 11.69
CA ASP A 50 14.48 8.68 12.90
C ASP A 50 13.18 9.48 13.11
N LEU A 51 13.13 10.72 12.62
CA LEU A 51 11.96 11.59 12.71
C LEU A 51 11.31 11.85 11.34
N THR A 52 11.64 11.04 10.35
CA THR A 52 11.07 11.17 9.01
C THR A 52 9.70 10.53 8.95
N THR A 53 8.73 11.27 8.43
CA THR A 53 7.37 10.78 8.18
C THR A 53 7.15 10.63 6.68
N VAL A 54 6.63 9.47 6.29
CA VAL A 54 6.10 9.21 4.95
C VAL A 54 4.67 8.76 5.11
N GLU A 55 3.75 9.55 4.61
CA GLU A 55 2.32 9.24 4.65
C GLU A 55 1.70 9.34 3.26
N ALA A 56 0.63 8.61 3.06
CA ALA A 56 -0.22 8.68 1.88
C ALA A 56 -1.66 8.91 2.32
N ASP A 57 -2.27 9.99 1.85
CA ASP A 57 -3.71 10.18 1.92
C ASP A 57 -4.32 9.55 0.67
N VAL A 58 -5.06 8.46 0.84
CA VAL A 58 -5.72 7.72 -0.23
C VAL A 58 -7.23 7.90 -0.08
N ASN A 59 -7.81 8.76 -0.87
CA ASN A 59 -9.26 9.07 -0.80
C ASN A 59 -9.75 9.43 0.61
N GLY A 60 -8.92 10.11 1.44
CA GLY A 60 -9.22 10.49 2.82
C GLY A 60 -8.81 9.46 3.88
N ALA A 61 -8.25 8.31 3.49
CA ALA A 61 -7.66 7.34 4.41
C ALA A 61 -6.14 7.54 4.47
N LEU A 62 -5.58 7.67 5.69
CA LEU A 62 -4.15 7.86 5.89
C LEU A 62 -3.44 6.51 6.04
N LEU A 63 -2.42 6.30 5.23
CA LEU A 63 -1.48 5.19 5.30
C LEU A 63 -0.10 5.71 5.67
N TYR A 64 0.63 5.00 6.52
CA TYR A 64 1.98 5.37 6.94
C TYR A 64 2.99 4.33 6.47
N ALA A 65 4.12 4.79 5.95
CA ALA A 65 5.24 3.92 5.63
C ALA A 65 6.34 4.03 6.68
N SER A 66 6.90 2.88 7.06
CA SER A 66 8.12 2.86 7.85
C SER A 66 9.31 3.19 6.96
N VAL A 67 10.15 4.11 7.42
CA VAL A 67 11.40 4.48 6.74
C VAL A 67 12.55 3.70 7.37
N SER A 68 13.32 3.00 6.55
CA SER A 68 14.50 2.27 7.01
C SER A 68 15.67 3.23 7.32
N ARG A 69 16.70 2.70 7.98
CA ARG A 69 17.94 3.46 8.25
C ARG A 69 18.69 3.92 6.99
N THR A 70 18.35 3.38 5.84
CA THR A 70 18.92 3.79 4.54
C THR A 70 18.00 4.73 3.76
N GLY A 71 16.94 5.24 4.40
CA GLY A 71 15.95 6.10 3.75
C GLY A 71 14.96 5.37 2.86
N ARG A 72 15.02 4.03 2.78
CA ARG A 72 14.07 3.25 1.96
C ARG A 72 12.72 3.13 2.65
N PHE A 73 11.65 3.33 1.90
CA PHE A 73 10.27 3.10 2.31
C PHE A 73 9.50 2.31 1.25
N THR A 74 8.38 1.73 1.66
CA THR A 74 7.46 1.03 0.76
C THR A 74 6.02 1.36 1.15
N LEU A 75 5.20 1.69 0.16
CA LEU A 75 3.76 1.92 0.29
C LEU A 75 3.02 1.00 -0.68
N ASN A 76 1.92 0.44 -0.24
CA ASN A 76 1.03 -0.34 -1.08
C ASN A 76 -0.28 0.43 -1.27
N LEU A 77 -0.56 0.84 -2.50
CA LEU A 77 -1.75 1.61 -2.85
C LEU A 77 -2.74 0.72 -3.62
N PRO A 78 -4.04 0.85 -3.39
CA PRO A 78 -5.04 0.20 -4.22
C PRO A 78 -4.99 0.77 -5.64
N ILE A 79 -5.44 -0.01 -6.64
CA ILE A 79 -5.71 0.53 -7.97
C ILE A 79 -6.95 1.43 -7.96
N ASN A 80 -7.14 2.19 -9.03
CA ASN A 80 -8.29 3.10 -9.22
C ASN A 80 -8.46 4.11 -8.07
N ALA A 81 -7.35 4.61 -7.53
CA ALA A 81 -7.33 5.58 -6.44
C ALA A 81 -6.46 6.79 -6.76
N ASN A 82 -6.79 7.91 -6.12
CA ASN A 82 -5.93 9.08 -6.05
C ASN A 82 -5.29 9.13 -4.67
N ALA A 83 -3.99 9.32 -4.62
CA ALA A 83 -3.24 9.46 -3.39
C ALA A 83 -2.37 10.72 -3.40
N VAL A 84 -2.22 11.32 -2.23
CA VAL A 84 -1.26 12.40 -1.98
C VAL A 84 -0.19 11.85 -1.04
N LEU A 85 1.01 11.64 -1.55
CA LEU A 85 2.15 11.27 -0.72
C LEU A 85 2.73 12.52 -0.09
N ARG A 86 2.99 12.49 1.22
CA ARG A 86 3.64 13.55 1.97
C ARG A 86 4.91 13.02 2.62
N PHE A 87 5.98 13.78 2.47
CA PHE A 87 7.31 13.50 2.99
C PHE A 87 7.72 14.65 3.88
N GLU A 88 7.99 14.35 5.16
CA GLU A 88 8.37 15.34 6.16
C GLU A 88 9.59 14.89 6.93
N HIS A 89 10.50 15.81 7.18
CA HIS A 89 11.65 15.64 8.05
C HIS A 89 11.97 16.96 8.77
N PRO A 90 12.32 16.93 10.08
CA PRO A 90 12.63 18.15 10.81
C PRO A 90 13.73 18.97 10.12
N GLY A 91 13.51 20.28 10.04
CA GLY A 91 14.45 21.21 9.40
C GLY A 91 14.52 21.17 7.88
N HIS A 92 13.67 20.37 7.22
CA HIS A 92 13.55 20.27 5.76
C HIS A 92 12.20 20.79 5.29
N LEU A 93 12.11 21.18 4.02
CA LEU A 93 10.84 21.52 3.40
C LEU A 93 10.02 20.24 3.14
N PRO A 94 8.75 20.21 3.57
CA PRO A 94 7.88 19.10 3.26
C PRO A 94 7.62 19.02 1.76
N LYS A 95 7.52 17.81 1.21
CA LYS A 95 7.19 17.57 -0.19
C LYS A 95 5.92 16.76 -0.32
N GLN A 96 5.18 17.05 -1.38
CA GLN A 96 4.02 16.29 -1.78
C GLN A 96 4.20 15.78 -3.21
N VAL A 97 3.76 14.52 -3.43
CA VAL A 97 3.70 13.89 -4.76
C VAL A 97 2.31 13.33 -4.94
N LEU A 98 1.68 13.67 -6.06
CA LEU A 98 0.39 13.09 -6.44
C LEU A 98 0.62 11.71 -7.05
N VAL A 99 -0.24 10.76 -6.73
CA VAL A 99 -0.25 9.43 -7.35
C VAL A 99 -1.65 9.13 -7.81
N ASP A 100 -1.79 8.90 -9.10
CA ASP A 100 -3.03 8.44 -9.72
C ASP A 100 -2.81 6.99 -10.17
N THR A 101 -3.50 6.04 -9.50
CA THR A 101 -3.40 4.61 -9.81
C THR A 101 -4.48 4.11 -10.79
N HIS A 102 -5.27 5.04 -11.37
CA HIS A 102 -6.14 4.68 -12.48
C HIS A 102 -5.30 4.14 -13.64
N PHE A 103 -5.84 3.16 -14.36
CA PHE A 103 -5.15 2.48 -15.47
C PHE A 103 -3.86 1.73 -15.09
N ALA A 104 -3.54 1.60 -13.79
CA ALA A 104 -2.36 0.85 -13.36
C ALA A 104 -2.43 -0.65 -13.74
N SER A 105 -3.62 -1.20 -13.86
CA SER A 105 -3.88 -2.58 -14.30
C SER A 105 -4.05 -2.73 -15.81
N ASP A 106 -4.08 -1.63 -16.58
CA ASP A 106 -4.25 -1.70 -18.01
C ASP A 106 -3.03 -2.34 -18.70
N GLY A 107 -3.28 -3.15 -19.71
CA GLY A 107 -2.28 -3.63 -20.67
C GLY A 107 -1.52 -4.91 -20.31
N GLU A 108 -1.56 -5.41 -19.09
CA GLU A 108 -0.91 -6.68 -18.72
C GLU A 108 -1.92 -7.67 -18.11
N VAL A 109 -2.31 -8.65 -18.90
CA VAL A 109 -3.19 -9.73 -18.44
C VAL A 109 -2.43 -10.59 -17.42
N GLY A 110 -2.91 -10.60 -16.16
CA GLY A 110 -2.40 -11.47 -15.11
C GLY A 110 -1.41 -10.84 -14.13
N GLN A 111 -1.01 -9.58 -14.27
CA GLN A 111 -0.23 -8.87 -13.26
C GLN A 111 -1.16 -8.10 -12.31
N HIS A 112 -1.27 -8.60 -11.09
CA HIS A 112 -2.09 -7.97 -10.04
C HIS A 112 -1.36 -6.89 -9.23
N THR A 113 -0.03 -6.75 -9.42
CA THR A 113 0.79 -5.81 -8.67
C THR A 113 1.76 -5.08 -9.58
N ARG A 114 1.70 -3.75 -9.56
CA ARG A 114 2.65 -2.87 -10.28
C ARG A 114 3.70 -2.34 -9.30
N HIS A 115 4.96 -2.33 -9.71
CA HIS A 115 6.07 -1.83 -8.91
C HIS A 115 6.63 -0.55 -9.51
N ILE A 116 6.63 0.53 -8.74
CA ILE A 116 7.22 1.82 -9.12
C ILE A 116 8.31 2.16 -8.13
N SER A 117 9.47 2.57 -8.65
CA SER A 117 10.62 2.99 -7.86
C SER A 117 10.99 4.44 -8.16
N PHE A 118 11.23 5.23 -7.10
CA PHE A 118 11.59 6.64 -7.23
C PHE A 118 12.42 7.12 -6.03
N ALA A 119 12.96 8.33 -6.14
CA ALA A 119 13.70 8.96 -5.05
C ALA A 119 13.15 10.36 -4.76
N VAL A 120 13.19 10.75 -3.49
CA VAL A 120 12.77 12.06 -3.01
C VAL A 120 13.92 12.69 -2.22
N VAL A 121 14.38 13.84 -2.67
CA VAL A 121 15.39 14.64 -1.94
C VAL A 121 14.64 15.70 -1.15
N LEU A 122 14.82 15.75 0.17
CA LEU A 122 14.27 16.81 1.01
C LEU A 122 15.31 17.93 1.16
N GLU A 123 14.95 19.15 0.78
CA GLU A 123 15.84 20.31 0.88
C GLU A 123 15.78 20.93 2.28
N PRO A 124 16.93 21.18 2.91
CA PRO A 124 17.00 21.88 4.19
C PRO A 124 16.38 23.28 4.10
N GLN A 125 15.52 23.65 5.05
CA GLN A 125 14.87 24.96 5.08
C GLN A 125 15.88 26.13 5.09
N ARG A 126 17.05 25.94 5.73
CA ARG A 126 18.12 26.95 5.78
C ARG A 126 18.68 27.33 4.40
N HIS A 127 18.59 26.43 3.42
CA HIS A 127 19.09 26.66 2.07
C HIS A 127 18.04 27.32 1.15
N MET A 128 16.80 27.44 1.61
CA MET A 128 15.68 27.89 0.79
C MET A 128 15.33 29.38 0.92
N ALA A 129 16.10 30.13 1.71
CA ALA A 129 15.97 31.59 1.86
C ALA A 129 14.54 32.09 2.15
N GLY A 130 13.74 31.30 2.87
CA GLY A 130 12.34 31.63 3.20
C GLY A 130 11.37 31.33 2.05
N LEU A 131 11.75 30.49 1.11
CA LEU A 131 10.85 29.92 0.10
C LEU A 131 10.25 28.59 0.58
N ASP A 132 9.08 28.27 0.06
CA ASP A 132 8.37 27.00 0.27
C ASP A 132 7.77 26.51 -1.05
N TYR A 133 7.37 25.23 -1.12
CA TYR A 133 6.66 24.72 -2.28
C TYR A 133 5.21 25.21 -2.29
N SER A 134 4.74 25.65 -3.46
CA SER A 134 3.35 26.11 -3.60
C SER A 134 2.33 24.97 -3.77
N GLY A 135 2.79 23.72 -3.80
CA GLY A 135 1.96 22.54 -4.01
C GLY A 135 2.82 21.31 -4.24
N PRO A 136 2.26 20.24 -4.80
CA PRO A 136 2.97 19.03 -5.13
C PRO A 136 4.19 19.29 -6.01
N VAL A 137 5.28 18.56 -5.76
CA VAL A 137 6.54 18.68 -6.50
C VAL A 137 6.63 17.71 -7.69
N GLY A 138 5.60 16.92 -7.88
CA GLY A 138 5.49 15.98 -9.01
C GLY A 138 4.27 15.11 -8.92
N SER A 139 4.10 14.29 -9.95
CA SER A 139 3.03 13.30 -10.03
C SER A 139 3.50 12.00 -10.66
N ILE A 140 2.85 10.91 -10.28
CA ILE A 140 2.97 9.57 -10.85
C ILE A 140 1.58 9.18 -11.34
N ALA A 141 1.46 8.84 -12.62
CA ALA A 141 0.21 8.40 -13.23
C ALA A 141 0.47 7.25 -14.19
N PHE A 142 -0.57 6.57 -14.65
CA PHE A 142 -0.47 5.47 -15.61
C PHE A 142 -1.24 5.82 -16.88
N ASP A 143 -0.65 5.48 -18.02
CA ASP A 143 -1.26 5.72 -19.33
C ASP A 143 -2.41 4.75 -19.58
N LYS A 144 -3.49 5.27 -20.14
CA LYS A 144 -4.66 4.48 -20.52
C LYS A 144 -4.29 3.44 -21.57
N GLY A 145 -4.60 2.17 -21.28
CA GLY A 145 -4.41 1.05 -22.20
C GLY A 145 -3.01 0.46 -22.25
N GLY A 146 -2.01 1.04 -21.55
CA GLY A 146 -0.64 0.53 -21.57
C GLY A 146 -0.02 0.33 -20.20
N GLY A 147 -0.60 0.93 -19.17
CA GLY A 147 -0.10 0.85 -17.81
C GLY A 147 1.33 1.36 -17.65
N CYS A 148 1.88 2.11 -18.61
CA CYS A 148 3.18 2.76 -18.46
C CYS A 148 3.09 3.87 -17.44
N ALA A 149 4.04 3.90 -16.48
CA ALA A 149 4.09 4.97 -15.51
C ALA A 149 4.66 6.25 -16.12
N ALA A 150 3.90 7.34 -16.06
CA ALA A 150 4.33 8.68 -16.40
C ALA A 150 4.70 9.43 -15.11
N ILE A 151 5.94 9.90 -14.99
CA ILE A 151 6.43 10.67 -13.85
C ILE A 151 6.67 12.10 -14.30
N THR A 152 5.93 13.03 -13.72
CA THR A 152 6.11 14.47 -13.95
C THR A 152 6.81 15.11 -12.77
N LYS A 153 7.70 16.07 -13.02
CA LYS A 153 8.33 16.88 -11.97
C LYS A 153 7.84 18.32 -12.12
N GLU A 154 7.33 18.87 -11.04
CA GLU A 154 6.86 20.25 -10.99
C GLU A 154 7.41 20.92 -9.74
N ARG A 155 8.19 21.98 -9.92
CA ARG A 155 8.83 22.68 -8.80
C ARG A 155 8.49 24.17 -8.87
N LYS A 156 7.50 24.56 -8.09
CA LYS A 156 7.12 25.97 -7.96
C LYS A 156 7.37 26.43 -6.53
N LEU A 157 8.28 27.38 -6.38
CA LEU A 157 8.61 27.97 -5.09
C LEU A 157 7.89 29.29 -4.90
N VAL A 158 7.42 29.54 -3.69
CA VAL A 158 6.76 30.79 -3.28
C VAL A 158 7.36 31.25 -1.94
N PRO A 159 7.35 32.55 -1.64
CA PRO A 159 7.77 33.04 -0.33
C PRO A 159 6.91 32.42 0.77
N THR A 160 7.55 31.91 1.82
CA THR A 160 6.85 31.39 3.02
C THR A 160 6.02 32.51 3.62
N ARG A 161 4.73 32.31 3.79
CA ARG A 161 3.85 33.26 4.49
C ARG A 161 4.28 33.31 5.95
N ARG A 162 4.94 34.38 6.37
CA ARG A 162 5.17 34.67 7.80
C ARG A 162 3.80 34.87 8.46
N GLN A 163 3.38 33.92 9.25
CA GLN A 163 2.24 34.15 10.15
C GLN A 163 2.69 35.25 11.13
N LYS A 164 2.01 36.41 11.08
CA LYS A 164 2.16 37.41 12.15
C LYS A 164 1.68 36.76 13.45
N PRO A 165 2.50 36.70 14.51
CA PRO A 165 2.02 36.22 15.79
C PRO A 165 0.80 37.06 16.21
N MET A 166 -0.31 36.41 16.54
CA MET A 166 -1.42 37.07 17.21
C MET A 166 -0.95 37.40 18.62
N VAL A 167 -0.85 38.68 18.92
CA VAL A 167 -0.60 39.18 20.28
C VAL A 167 -1.96 39.43 20.90
N PHE A 168 -2.27 38.69 21.95
CA PHE A 168 -3.48 38.88 22.77
C PHE A 168 -3.18 39.83 23.91
#